data_8add501641d0d501faeb7d19cc5ca096
#
_entry.id   8add501641d0d501faeb7d19cc5ca096
#
_cell.length_a   1.000
_cell.length_b   1.000
_cell.length_c   1.000
_cell.angle_alpha   90.00
_cell.angle_beta   90.00
_cell.angle_gamma   90.00
#
_symmetry.space_group_name_H-M   'P 1'
#
loop_
_entity.id
_entity.type
_entity.pdbx_description
1 polymer ?
#
loop_
_entity_poly.entity_id
_entity_poly.type
_entity_poly.pdbx_seq_one_letter_code
_entity_poly.pdbx_strand_id
1 'polypeptide(L)'
;MSALAGSGATDARTAKVIQLYASPSGPDSVDRRGARDSGRRRHPSQQASGHRTRHGATQGDSFLGHPNTDGFGRPPARVTPISNEIALSDEVLGVEHRGPSKSSPLFSLGGIRNAVADTLTSTAGFIRERMAGEYEVDEFGFDPHFTESVWFPAVRQVYEKWFRVEVTGIENLPLEGGALLVANHAGTIPVDAIITSLAVRDNHPDNRYVRLLAADMAFDSPGISEVARRIGATVACTNDADRLLRQGELTAVWPEGFKGIGKLYKDRYKLQRFGRGGFVTTALRNAAPIIPVSIVGSEEIYPMLADLKPLAKVLGLPYFPITPLFPWLGPLGMVPLPSKWHIHFGRPIETGSYDESSADDPMVVFDLTDHVREEIQQTLFRMLSRRGSVYFG
;
A
#
# COMPACT_ATOMS: atom_id res chain seq x y z
N MET A 1 -58.54 3.75 -29.15
CA MET A 1 -58.04 2.75 -30.12
C MET A 1 -56.51 2.78 -30.06
N SER A 2 -55.94 1.66 -29.58
CA SER A 2 -54.63 1.03 -29.86
C SER A 2 -53.38 1.81 -29.48
N ALA A 3 -52.78 1.58 -28.42
CA ALA A 3 -51.79 0.63 -27.91
C ALA A 3 -50.66 0.25 -28.89
N LEU A 4 -49.45 0.65 -28.59
CA LEU A 4 -48.25 -0.18 -28.87
C LEU A 4 -47.18 0.10 -27.78
N ALA A 5 -46.99 -0.89 -26.93
CA ALA A 5 -45.90 -0.98 -25.98
C ALA A 5 -44.63 -1.41 -26.74
N GLY A 6 -43.50 -0.68 -26.48
CA GLY A 6 -42.15 -1.06 -26.88
C GLY A 6 -41.35 -1.42 -25.62
N SER A 7 -41.19 -2.72 -25.36
CA SER A 7 -40.29 -3.22 -24.33
C SER A 7 -38.85 -3.08 -24.79
N GLY A 8 -38.13 -2.15 -24.19
CA GLY A 8 -36.67 -2.09 -24.26
C GLY A 8 -36.07 -3.01 -23.20
N ALA A 9 -35.57 -4.15 -23.60
CA ALA A 9 -34.76 -5.02 -22.75
C ALA A 9 -33.42 -4.30 -22.47
N THR A 10 -33.21 -3.91 -21.24
CA THR A 10 -31.90 -3.48 -20.72
C THR A 10 -31.00 -4.69 -20.61
N ASP A 11 -30.06 -4.77 -21.55
CA ASP A 11 -28.97 -5.73 -21.55
C ASP A 11 -28.05 -5.43 -20.34
N ALA A 12 -28.24 -6.18 -19.26
CA ALA A 12 -27.39 -6.11 -18.09
C ALA A 12 -26.06 -6.78 -18.46
N ARG A 13 -25.13 -5.99 -18.98
CA ARG A 13 -23.72 -6.40 -19.13
C ARG A 13 -23.18 -6.62 -17.74
N THR A 14 -23.04 -7.88 -17.34
CA THR A 14 -22.33 -8.31 -16.15
C THR A 14 -20.87 -7.90 -16.29
N ALA A 15 -20.51 -6.75 -15.75
CA ALA A 15 -19.13 -6.29 -15.69
C ALA A 15 -18.36 -7.29 -14.80
N LYS A 16 -17.35 -7.93 -15.38
CA LYS A 16 -16.46 -8.85 -14.65
C LYS A 16 -15.56 -8.01 -13.75
N VAL A 17 -15.94 -7.88 -12.48
CA VAL A 17 -15.14 -7.18 -11.47
C VAL A 17 -13.89 -8.00 -11.20
N ILE A 18 -12.74 -7.52 -11.68
CA ILE A 18 -11.43 -8.08 -11.35
C ILE A 18 -10.93 -7.31 -10.13
N GLN A 19 -10.99 -7.93 -8.96
CA GLN A 19 -10.52 -7.33 -7.72
C GLN A 19 -9.00 -7.14 -7.74
N LEU A 20 -8.54 -5.95 -7.36
CA LEU A 20 -7.12 -5.62 -7.21
C LEU A 20 -6.48 -6.29 -5.98
N TYR A 21 -7.31 -6.87 -5.10
CA TYR A 21 -6.89 -7.64 -3.93
C TYR A 21 -7.28 -9.11 -4.07
N ALA A 22 -6.48 -10.02 -3.53
CA ALA A 22 -6.86 -11.41 -3.39
C ALA A 22 -7.85 -11.56 -2.24
N SER A 23 -9.12 -11.83 -2.52
CA SER A 23 -10.07 -12.26 -1.49
C SER A 23 -9.60 -13.59 -0.90
N PRO A 24 -9.80 -13.88 0.41
CA PRO A 24 -9.56 -15.20 0.96
C PRO A 24 -10.54 -16.18 0.31
N SER A 25 -10.01 -17.08 -0.52
CA SER A 25 -10.80 -18.20 -1.07
C SER A 25 -11.37 -19.02 0.07
N GLY A 26 -12.69 -19.06 0.17
CA GLY A 26 -13.39 -20.03 1.02
C GLY A 26 -13.07 -21.46 0.58
N PRO A 27 -13.21 -22.45 1.46
CA PRO A 27 -12.91 -23.83 1.12
C PRO A 27 -13.89 -24.35 0.05
N ASP A 28 -13.31 -24.91 -1.02
CA ASP A 28 -14.05 -25.64 -2.05
C ASP A 28 -14.96 -26.69 -1.41
N SER A 29 -16.26 -26.48 -1.52
CA SER A 29 -17.27 -27.50 -1.22
C SER A 29 -17.26 -28.55 -2.33
N VAL A 30 -16.51 -29.61 -2.12
CA VAL A 30 -16.60 -30.82 -2.96
C VAL A 30 -17.93 -31.50 -2.71
N ASP A 31 -18.84 -31.37 -3.65
CA ASP A 31 -20.14 -32.07 -3.70
C ASP A 31 -19.87 -33.57 -3.95
N ARG A 32 -20.02 -34.38 -2.88
CA ARG A 32 -20.03 -35.84 -2.97
C ARG A 32 -21.48 -36.31 -3.03
N ARG A 33 -22.02 -36.56 -4.21
CA ARG A 33 -23.12 -37.45 -4.42
C ARG A 33 -22.87 -38.41 -5.57
N GLY A 34 -22.72 -39.67 -5.19
CA GLY A 34 -23.30 -40.85 -5.82
C GLY A 34 -22.60 -41.41 -7.05
N ALA A 35 -21.93 -42.54 -6.81
CA ALA A 35 -22.25 -43.79 -7.54
C ALA A 35 -21.45 -44.95 -6.92
N ARG A 36 -22.19 -45.90 -6.37
CA ARG A 36 -21.73 -47.28 -6.13
C ARG A 36 -21.62 -47.97 -7.48
N ASP A 37 -20.52 -48.63 -7.80
CA ASP A 37 -20.63 -50.02 -8.27
C ASP A 37 -19.30 -50.79 -8.19
N SER A 38 -19.42 -52.03 -8.02
CA SER A 38 -18.59 -53.17 -7.77
C SER A 38 -17.48 -53.47 -8.80
N GLY A 39 -16.37 -54.03 -8.36
CA GLY A 39 -15.40 -54.64 -9.29
C GLY A 39 -14.08 -55.09 -8.67
N ARG A 40 -14.09 -56.20 -7.98
CA ARG A 40 -12.98 -57.04 -7.49
C ARG A 40 -12.02 -57.46 -8.60
N ARG A 41 -10.68 -57.36 -8.44
CA ARG A 41 -9.69 -58.43 -8.70
C ARG A 41 -8.25 -57.93 -8.52
N ARG A 42 -7.60 -58.49 -7.53
CA ARG A 42 -6.31 -59.23 -7.40
C ARG A 42 -5.04 -58.71 -8.11
N HIS A 43 -4.01 -58.56 -7.24
CA HIS A 43 -2.56 -58.59 -7.46
C HIS A 43 -2.08 -59.80 -8.28
N PRO A 44 -0.84 -59.83 -8.85
CA PRO A 44 0.35 -59.96 -8.00
C PRO A 44 1.63 -59.24 -8.48
N SER A 45 2.52 -59.09 -7.52
CA SER A 45 3.96 -59.00 -7.41
C SER A 45 4.87 -59.57 -8.51
N GLN A 46 6.01 -58.89 -8.73
CA GLN A 46 7.40 -59.47 -8.89
C GLN A 46 8.34 -58.26 -9.01
N GLN A 47 9.22 -58.06 -8.13
CA GLN A 47 10.57 -58.51 -7.77
C GLN A 47 11.55 -58.66 -8.98
N ALA A 48 12.65 -57.95 -8.86
CA ALA A 48 14.05 -58.38 -8.84
C ALA A 48 15.00 -57.59 -9.73
N SER A 49 16.03 -57.13 -9.09
CA SER A 49 17.51 -57.26 -9.30
C SER A 49 18.06 -56.39 -10.46
N GLY A 50 19.00 -55.48 -10.28
CA GLY A 50 20.31 -55.64 -9.63
C GLY A 50 21.38 -55.74 -10.69
N HIS A 51 22.21 -54.72 -10.89
CA HIS A 51 23.65 -54.97 -11.11
C HIS A 51 24.49 -53.68 -10.98
N ARG A 52 25.48 -53.79 -10.10
CA ARG A 52 26.69 -52.95 -10.00
C ARG A 52 27.62 -53.30 -11.13
N THR A 53 28.36 -52.32 -11.65
CA THR A 53 29.80 -52.52 -11.93
C THR A 53 30.56 -51.20 -11.87
N ARG A 54 31.64 -51.24 -11.16
CA ARG A 54 32.76 -50.31 -11.02
C ARG A 54 33.74 -50.49 -12.19
N HIS A 55 34.57 -49.50 -12.39
CA HIS A 55 35.99 -49.42 -12.82
C HIS A 55 36.11 -48.26 -13.82
N GLY A 56 37.12 -47.42 -13.83
CA GLY A 56 38.44 -47.40 -13.21
C GLY A 56 39.18 -46.22 -13.87
N ALA A 57 40.14 -45.71 -13.16
CA ALA A 57 41.03 -44.61 -13.52
C ALA A 57 42.05 -44.96 -14.61
N THR A 58 42.59 -43.90 -15.25
CA THR A 58 44.02 -43.70 -15.65
C THR A 58 44.09 -42.39 -16.47
N GLN A 59 44.81 -41.39 -16.05
CA GLN A 59 46.24 -41.04 -16.14
C GLN A 59 46.79 -40.93 -17.58
N GLY A 60 47.45 -39.78 -17.84
CA GLY A 60 48.59 -39.63 -18.75
C GLY A 60 48.37 -38.56 -19.84
N ASP A 61 49.07 -37.58 -19.88
CA ASP A 61 50.37 -37.04 -20.12
C ASP A 61 50.35 -35.84 -21.08
N SER A 62 50.89 -34.78 -20.59
CA SER A 62 51.82 -33.79 -21.17
C SER A 62 52.11 -33.84 -22.70
N PHE A 63 52.06 -32.67 -23.36
CA PHE A 63 53.16 -32.24 -24.25
C PHE A 63 53.25 -30.70 -24.34
N LEU A 64 54.50 -30.25 -24.26
CA LEU A 64 55.08 -28.94 -24.31
C LEU A 64 54.96 -28.27 -25.69
N GLY A 65 54.97 -26.94 -25.71
CA GLY A 65 55.27 -26.14 -26.89
C GLY A 65 55.10 -24.64 -26.71
N HIS A 66 56.14 -23.96 -26.22
CA HIS A 66 56.44 -22.53 -26.44
C HIS A 66 57.27 -22.37 -27.72
N PRO A 67 57.59 -21.13 -28.20
CA PRO A 67 57.29 -19.74 -27.84
C PRO A 67 57.04 -18.80 -29.05
N ASN A 68 56.62 -17.54 -28.81
CA ASN A 68 57.29 -16.27 -29.23
C ASN A 68 56.32 -15.08 -29.03
N THR A 69 56.70 -14.19 -28.20
CA THR A 69 57.35 -12.83 -28.29
C THR A 69 56.55 -11.78 -29.04
N ASP A 70 56.32 -10.75 -28.32
CA ASP A 70 56.47 -9.28 -28.45
C ASP A 70 55.18 -8.57 -28.00
N GLY A 71 55.14 -7.80 -26.97
CA GLY A 71 55.83 -6.59 -26.71
C GLY A 71 54.81 -5.55 -26.19
N PHE A 72 55.23 -4.80 -25.24
CA PHE A 72 54.66 -3.62 -24.66
C PHE A 72 53.74 -3.77 -23.43
N GLY A 73 54.44 -3.63 -22.32
CA GLY A 73 53.86 -3.45 -21.00
C GLY A 73 53.18 -2.12 -20.83
N ARG A 74 52.05 -2.17 -20.10
CA ARG A 74 51.57 -1.02 -19.29
C ARG A 74 51.52 -1.51 -17.84
N PRO A 75 52.06 -0.71 -16.92
CA PRO A 75 51.98 -1.01 -15.50
C PRO A 75 50.55 -0.86 -14.95
N PRO A 76 50.18 -1.58 -13.88
CA PRO A 76 48.88 -1.48 -13.27
C PRO A 76 48.70 -0.08 -12.65
N ALA A 77 47.56 0.53 -12.93
CA ALA A 77 47.16 1.80 -12.36
C ALA A 77 47.02 1.66 -10.84
N ARG A 78 47.84 2.46 -10.15
CA ARG A 78 47.78 2.67 -8.71
C ARG A 78 46.43 3.33 -8.36
N VAL A 79 45.56 2.64 -7.65
CA VAL A 79 44.38 3.25 -7.06
C VAL A 79 44.80 4.07 -5.87
N THR A 80 44.84 5.37 -6.04
CA THR A 80 44.91 6.32 -4.93
C THR A 80 43.54 6.52 -4.33
N PRO A 81 43.36 6.46 -3.00
CA PRO A 81 42.09 6.81 -2.38
C PRO A 81 41.86 8.31 -2.53
N ILE A 82 40.76 8.68 -3.17
CA ILE A 82 40.33 10.08 -3.24
C ILE A 82 39.68 10.40 -1.90
N SER A 83 40.42 11.11 -1.06
CA SER A 83 39.86 11.79 0.09
C SER A 83 39.12 13.02 -0.43
N ASN A 84 37.81 12.91 -0.58
CA ASN A 84 36.95 14.07 -0.80
C ASN A 84 36.59 14.69 0.55
N GLU A 85 37.46 15.55 1.05
CA GLU A 85 37.03 16.68 1.86
C GLU A 85 36.39 17.71 0.94
N ILE A 86 35.06 17.62 0.76
CA ILE A 86 34.29 18.74 0.25
C ILE A 86 33.88 19.56 1.47
N ALA A 87 34.60 20.62 1.72
CA ALA A 87 34.13 21.70 2.57
C ALA A 87 32.93 22.34 1.87
N LEU A 88 31.72 21.98 2.33
CA LEU A 88 30.49 22.69 1.97
C LEU A 88 30.51 24.03 2.75
N SER A 89 30.66 25.09 2.03
CA SER A 89 30.43 26.45 2.54
C SER A 89 28.97 26.63 2.92
N ASP A 90 28.70 27.06 4.13
CA ASP A 90 27.38 27.28 4.76
C ASP A 90 26.53 28.40 4.12
N GLU A 91 26.78 28.80 2.89
CA GLU A 91 26.21 30.03 2.30
C GLU A 91 25.08 29.77 1.27
N VAL A 92 24.60 28.52 1.08
CA VAL A 92 23.56 28.22 0.07
C VAL A 92 22.26 27.63 0.65
N LEU A 93 22.18 27.45 1.95
CA LEU A 93 20.92 27.02 2.57
C LEU A 93 20.43 28.09 3.54
N GLY A 94 19.64 29.04 3.03
CA GLY A 94 18.83 29.95 3.83
C GLY A 94 17.72 29.19 4.57
N VAL A 95 18.10 28.34 5.53
CA VAL A 95 17.17 27.76 6.49
C VAL A 95 17.19 28.63 7.73
N GLU A 96 16.18 29.48 7.87
CA GLU A 96 15.90 30.15 9.15
C GLU A 96 15.68 29.08 10.23
N HIS A 97 16.67 28.91 11.09
CA HIS A 97 16.53 28.20 12.34
C HIS A 97 15.55 28.99 13.24
N ARG A 98 14.26 28.62 13.19
CA ARG A 98 13.35 28.92 14.30
C ARG A 98 13.83 28.14 15.52
N GLY A 99 14.32 28.86 16.51
CA GLY A 99 14.74 28.35 17.79
C GLY A 99 13.65 27.53 18.50
N PRO A 100 13.99 26.69 19.51
CA PRO A 100 13.08 25.77 20.14
C PRO A 100 11.91 26.53 20.78
N SER A 101 10.71 26.30 20.26
CA SER A 101 9.46 26.74 20.85
C SER A 101 9.33 26.07 22.23
N LYS A 102 9.19 26.90 23.25
CA LYS A 102 8.93 26.48 24.63
C LYS A 102 7.76 25.51 24.66
N SER A 103 8.01 24.33 25.21
CA SER A 103 7.00 23.30 25.50
C SER A 103 5.85 23.89 26.31
N SER A 104 4.70 24.09 25.68
CA SER A 104 3.46 24.41 26.36
C SER A 104 2.87 23.13 26.95
N PRO A 105 2.32 23.14 28.17
CA PRO A 105 1.78 21.96 28.81
C PRO A 105 0.56 21.44 28.02
N LEU A 106 0.53 20.15 27.77
CA LEU A 106 -0.40 19.40 26.92
C LEU A 106 -1.89 19.43 27.35
N PHE A 107 -2.22 20.08 28.47
CA PHE A 107 -3.59 20.22 28.97
C PHE A 107 -3.83 21.60 29.58
N SER A 108 -3.91 22.62 28.74
CA SER A 108 -4.51 23.86 29.18
C SER A 108 -6.01 23.84 28.81
N LEU A 109 -6.90 24.11 29.79
CA LEU A 109 -8.35 24.26 29.59
C LEU A 109 -8.68 25.26 28.47
N GLY A 110 -7.79 26.24 28.22
CA GLY A 110 -7.88 27.21 27.13
C GLY A 110 -7.69 26.59 25.75
N GLY A 111 -6.76 25.65 25.61
CA GLY A 111 -6.50 24.93 24.35
C GLY A 111 -7.66 24.02 23.92
N ILE A 112 -8.29 23.35 24.90
CA ILE A 112 -9.46 22.51 24.65
C ILE A 112 -10.68 23.41 24.27
N ARG A 113 -10.85 24.55 24.91
CA ARG A 113 -11.94 25.49 24.60
C ARG A 113 -11.83 26.11 23.21
N ASN A 114 -10.63 26.45 22.78
CA ASN A 114 -10.39 26.99 21.44
C ASN A 114 -10.57 25.89 20.36
N ALA A 115 -10.08 24.69 20.59
CA ALA A 115 -10.28 23.56 19.67
C ALA A 115 -11.78 23.19 19.53
N VAL A 116 -12.54 23.24 20.61
CA VAL A 116 -14.01 23.05 20.61
C VAL A 116 -14.72 24.19 19.89
N ALA A 117 -14.30 25.44 20.12
CA ALA A 117 -14.88 26.59 19.45
C ALA A 117 -14.60 26.58 17.93
N ASP A 118 -13.38 26.25 17.52
CA ASP A 118 -13.00 26.12 16.11
C ASP A 118 -13.78 24.98 15.44
N THR A 119 -13.97 23.87 16.14
CA THR A 119 -14.78 22.74 15.63
C THR A 119 -16.25 23.12 15.50
N LEU A 120 -16.82 23.89 16.45
CA LEU A 120 -18.21 24.34 16.40
C LEU A 120 -18.43 25.35 15.28
N THR A 121 -17.50 26.28 15.06
CA THR A 121 -17.61 27.29 13.98
C THR A 121 -17.47 26.65 12.62
N SER A 122 -16.55 25.69 12.43
CA SER A 122 -16.40 24.93 11.19
C SER A 122 -17.63 24.06 10.92
N THR A 123 -18.20 23.43 11.96
CA THR A 123 -19.42 22.62 11.84
C THR A 123 -20.64 23.48 11.48
N ALA A 124 -20.77 24.68 12.07
CA ALA A 124 -21.86 25.60 11.73
C ALA A 124 -21.74 26.14 10.28
N GLY A 125 -20.52 26.45 9.84
CA GLY A 125 -20.22 26.77 8.43
C GLY A 125 -20.61 25.66 7.49
N PHE A 126 -20.16 24.43 7.80
CA PHE A 126 -20.49 23.23 7.04
C PHE A 126 -22.01 23.00 6.92
N ILE A 127 -22.75 23.10 8.02
CA ILE A 127 -24.23 22.95 8.01
C ILE A 127 -24.89 24.02 7.14
N ARG A 128 -24.44 25.26 7.24
CA ARG A 128 -24.99 26.39 6.47
C ARG A 128 -24.76 26.16 4.95
N GLU A 129 -23.55 25.82 4.52
CA GLU A 129 -23.23 25.57 3.11
C GLU A 129 -23.97 24.32 2.59
N ARG A 130 -24.10 23.30 3.44
CA ARG A 130 -24.87 22.09 3.12
C ARG A 130 -26.36 22.39 2.93
N MET A 131 -26.91 23.29 3.73
CA MET A 131 -28.30 23.77 3.59
C MET A 131 -28.50 24.71 2.40
N ALA A 132 -27.45 25.43 1.99
CA ALA A 132 -27.45 26.25 0.76
C ALA A 132 -27.34 25.45 -0.53
N GLY A 133 -26.96 24.15 -0.45
CA GLY A 133 -26.79 23.28 -1.64
C GLY A 133 -25.52 23.57 -2.44
N GLU A 134 -24.60 24.35 -1.91
CA GLU A 134 -23.36 24.74 -2.58
C GLU A 134 -22.23 23.74 -2.30
N TYR A 135 -22.43 22.48 -2.73
CA TYR A 135 -21.39 21.46 -2.63
C TYR A 135 -21.51 20.46 -3.78
N GLU A 136 -20.39 20.04 -4.28
CA GLU A 136 -20.29 19.05 -5.35
C GLU A 136 -19.81 17.71 -4.77
N VAL A 137 -20.46 16.64 -5.20
CA VAL A 137 -20.06 15.25 -4.92
C VAL A 137 -19.82 14.59 -6.26
N ASP A 138 -18.65 13.97 -6.44
CA ASP A 138 -18.34 13.33 -7.69
C ASP A 138 -19.11 11.99 -7.87
N GLU A 139 -18.92 11.37 -9.03
CA GLU A 139 -19.58 10.11 -9.39
C GLU A 139 -19.19 8.91 -8.50
N PHE A 140 -18.08 9.00 -7.74
CA PHE A 140 -17.62 8.00 -6.77
C PHE A 140 -18.13 8.30 -5.36
N GLY A 141 -18.74 9.45 -5.14
CA GLY A 141 -19.25 9.90 -3.85
C GLY A 141 -18.23 10.71 -3.05
N PHE A 142 -17.14 11.15 -3.65
CA PHE A 142 -16.17 12.02 -3.00
C PHE A 142 -16.75 13.43 -2.81
N ASP A 143 -16.62 13.93 -1.59
CA ASP A 143 -17.14 15.21 -1.14
C ASP A 143 -15.97 16.05 -0.60
N PRO A 144 -15.33 16.89 -1.44
CA PRO A 144 -14.21 17.72 -1.02
C PRO A 144 -14.56 18.64 0.14
N HIS A 145 -15.78 19.18 0.14
CA HIS A 145 -16.23 20.10 1.19
C HIS A 145 -16.34 19.40 2.55
N PHE A 146 -16.91 18.19 2.62
CA PHE A 146 -16.92 17.38 3.84
C PHE A 146 -15.52 17.03 4.29
N THR A 147 -14.66 16.64 3.35
CA THR A 147 -13.28 16.23 3.63
C THR A 147 -12.47 17.37 4.24
N GLU A 148 -12.57 18.58 3.70
CA GLU A 148 -11.85 19.77 4.20
C GLU A 148 -12.43 20.33 5.49
N SER A 149 -13.76 20.41 5.60
CA SER A 149 -14.40 21.12 6.69
C SER A 149 -14.59 20.28 7.94
N VAL A 150 -14.67 18.94 7.79
CA VAL A 150 -14.99 18.01 8.90
C VAL A 150 -13.89 16.99 9.11
N TRP A 151 -13.53 16.27 8.03
CA TRP A 151 -12.68 15.10 8.15
C TRP A 151 -11.21 15.44 8.44
N PHE A 152 -10.58 16.22 7.58
CA PHE A 152 -9.17 16.58 7.75
C PHE A 152 -8.88 17.38 9.03
N PRO A 153 -9.70 18.31 9.49
CA PRO A 153 -9.46 18.95 10.80
C PRO A 153 -9.42 17.97 11.97
N ALA A 154 -10.26 16.93 11.95
CA ALA A 154 -10.26 15.89 12.97
C ALA A 154 -9.00 14.99 12.87
N VAL A 155 -8.65 14.56 11.66
CA VAL A 155 -7.49 13.70 11.40
C VAL A 155 -6.17 14.44 11.66
N ARG A 156 -6.09 15.74 11.36
CA ARG A 156 -4.89 16.57 11.52
C ARG A 156 -4.39 16.63 12.96
N GLN A 157 -5.29 16.56 13.96
CA GLN A 157 -4.87 16.47 15.36
C GLN A 157 -4.09 15.17 15.65
N VAL A 158 -4.53 14.06 15.04
CA VAL A 158 -3.85 12.76 15.16
C VAL A 158 -2.55 12.75 14.35
N TYR A 159 -2.58 13.30 13.15
CA TYR A 159 -1.44 13.43 12.26
C TYR A 159 -0.29 14.22 12.90
N GLU A 160 -0.56 15.43 13.40
CA GLU A 160 0.45 16.34 13.92
C GLU A 160 0.91 16.01 15.34
N LYS A 161 -0.05 15.70 16.24
CA LYS A 161 0.23 15.61 17.68
C LYS A 161 0.43 14.17 18.17
N TRP A 162 -0.29 13.23 17.57
CA TRP A 162 -0.24 11.84 18.01
C TRP A 162 0.82 11.04 17.27
N PHE A 163 0.78 11.07 15.94
CA PHE A 163 1.75 10.39 15.08
C PHE A 163 2.95 11.26 14.71
N ARG A 164 2.85 12.56 14.79
CA ARG A 164 3.92 13.53 14.48
C ARG A 164 4.59 13.18 13.14
N VAL A 165 3.76 13.08 12.11
CA VAL A 165 4.12 12.55 10.79
C VAL A 165 5.18 13.44 10.13
N GLU A 166 6.22 12.81 9.62
CA GLU A 166 7.22 13.44 8.75
C GLU A 166 7.05 12.91 7.33
N VAL A 167 7.11 13.80 6.36
CA VAL A 167 6.93 13.50 4.95
C VAL A 167 8.19 13.85 4.19
N THR A 168 8.62 12.97 3.28
CA THR A 168 9.75 13.19 2.38
C THR A 168 9.43 12.67 0.99
N GLY A 169 10.04 13.27 -0.05
CA GLY A 169 9.86 12.84 -1.43
C GLY A 169 8.52 13.27 -2.04
N ILE A 170 7.80 14.22 -1.43
CA ILE A 170 6.49 14.70 -1.94
C ILE A 170 6.64 15.30 -3.35
N GLU A 171 7.80 15.83 -3.68
CA GLU A 171 8.19 16.36 -4.98
C GLU A 171 8.20 15.30 -6.09
N ASN A 172 8.16 14.04 -5.76
CA ASN A 172 8.05 12.92 -6.71
C ASN A 172 6.61 12.67 -7.19
N LEU A 173 5.62 13.33 -6.58
CA LEU A 173 4.25 13.28 -7.07
C LEU A 173 4.06 14.32 -8.18
N PRO A 174 3.37 13.96 -9.27
CA PRO A 174 3.14 14.89 -10.36
C PRO A 174 2.21 16.04 -9.94
N LEU A 175 2.51 17.26 -10.40
CA LEU A 175 1.66 18.42 -10.18
C LEU A 175 0.31 18.24 -10.90
N GLU A 176 0.34 17.68 -12.11
CA GLU A 176 -0.83 17.41 -12.94
C GLU A 176 -0.83 15.96 -13.42
N GLY A 177 -1.99 15.47 -13.86
CA GLY A 177 -2.15 14.12 -14.37
C GLY A 177 -2.30 13.06 -13.29
N GLY A 178 -2.63 11.83 -13.72
CA GLY A 178 -2.84 10.68 -12.85
C GLY A 178 -1.52 10.01 -12.43
N ALA A 179 -1.46 9.52 -11.22
CA ALA A 179 -0.39 8.65 -10.75
C ALA A 179 -0.94 7.60 -9.79
N LEU A 180 -0.30 6.42 -9.77
CA LEU A 180 -0.68 5.34 -8.89
C LEU A 180 0.30 5.21 -7.73
N LEU A 181 -0.10 5.62 -6.53
CA LEU A 181 0.64 5.46 -5.29
C LEU A 181 0.48 4.02 -4.80
N VAL A 182 1.59 3.34 -4.55
CA VAL A 182 1.60 1.95 -4.07
C VAL A 182 2.34 1.87 -2.75
N ALA A 183 1.63 1.49 -1.68
CA ALA A 183 2.17 1.55 -0.32
C ALA A 183 2.18 0.18 0.39
N ASN A 184 3.08 0.04 1.39
CA ASN A 184 2.97 -1.03 2.38
C ASN A 184 1.74 -0.82 3.25
N HIS A 185 1.10 -1.93 3.66
CA HIS A 185 -0.13 -1.89 4.45
C HIS A 185 0.08 -2.42 5.86
N ALA A 186 -0.46 -1.70 6.84
CA ALA A 186 -0.21 -2.03 8.23
C ALA A 186 -1.28 -1.49 9.18
N GLY A 187 -1.24 -1.98 10.41
CA GLY A 187 -1.90 -1.35 11.53
C GLY A 187 -3.27 -1.89 11.90
N THR A 188 -3.62 -3.12 11.53
CA THR A 188 -4.89 -3.78 11.93
C THR A 188 -6.15 -3.06 11.45
N ILE A 189 -6.16 -1.73 11.45
CA ILE A 189 -7.15 -0.82 10.87
C ILE A 189 -6.41 0.05 9.85
N PRO A 190 -6.98 0.36 8.67
CA PRO A 190 -6.29 1.08 7.58
C PRO A 190 -6.11 2.58 7.86
N VAL A 191 -5.54 2.91 9.02
CA VAL A 191 -5.22 4.30 9.41
C VAL A 191 -4.14 4.88 8.50
N ASP A 192 -3.26 4.03 7.98
CA ASP A 192 -2.20 4.39 7.05
C ASP A 192 -2.74 5.05 5.77
N ALA A 193 -3.84 4.56 5.22
CA ALA A 193 -4.47 5.16 4.05
C ALA A 193 -4.97 6.59 4.34
N ILE A 194 -5.63 6.77 5.48
CA ILE A 194 -6.19 8.07 5.90
C ILE A 194 -5.05 9.07 6.13
N ILE A 195 -4.01 8.67 6.84
CA ILE A 195 -2.86 9.54 7.14
C ILE A 195 -2.07 9.88 5.87
N THR A 196 -1.91 8.93 4.93
CA THR A 196 -1.26 9.20 3.64
C THR A 196 -2.05 10.19 2.80
N SER A 197 -3.39 10.10 2.79
CA SER A 197 -4.24 11.05 2.08
C SER A 197 -4.05 12.48 2.61
N LEU A 198 -4.06 12.66 3.93
CA LEU A 198 -3.80 13.96 4.54
C LEU A 198 -2.36 14.43 4.32
N ALA A 199 -1.38 13.51 4.36
CA ALA A 199 0.02 13.83 4.10
C ALA A 199 0.23 14.42 2.70
N VAL A 200 -0.42 13.87 1.69
CA VAL A 200 -0.37 14.44 0.33
C VAL A 200 -1.08 15.79 0.30
N ARG A 201 -2.29 15.88 0.84
CA ARG A 201 -3.06 17.12 0.85
C ARG A 201 -2.31 18.31 1.45
N ASP A 202 -1.64 18.09 2.59
CA ASP A 202 -0.99 19.15 3.35
C ASP A 202 0.41 19.50 2.84
N ASN A 203 1.11 18.59 2.13
CA ASN A 203 2.49 18.79 1.71
C ASN A 203 2.68 18.93 0.19
N HIS A 204 1.69 18.54 -0.62
CA HIS A 204 1.79 18.70 -2.08
C HIS A 204 1.60 20.18 -2.47
N PRO A 205 2.41 20.76 -3.39
CA PRO A 205 2.33 22.16 -3.78
C PRO A 205 0.94 22.60 -4.23
N ASP A 206 0.26 21.76 -5.00
CA ASP A 206 -1.10 22.04 -5.51
C ASP A 206 -2.20 21.46 -4.61
N ASN A 207 -1.87 21.05 -3.38
CA ASN A 207 -2.81 20.49 -2.42
C ASN A 207 -3.75 19.42 -3.03
N ARG A 208 -3.18 18.47 -3.77
CA ARG A 208 -3.95 17.44 -4.46
C ARG A 208 -4.60 16.46 -3.48
N TYR A 209 -5.75 15.93 -3.87
CA TYR A 209 -6.39 14.82 -3.17
C TYR A 209 -5.85 13.47 -3.62
N VAL A 210 -5.97 12.47 -2.76
CA VAL A 210 -5.67 11.08 -3.07
C VAL A 210 -6.96 10.27 -3.02
N ARG A 211 -7.23 9.53 -4.10
CA ARG A 211 -8.35 8.60 -4.21
C ARG A 211 -7.90 7.23 -3.70
N LEU A 212 -8.58 6.71 -2.70
CA LEU A 212 -8.18 5.50 -1.99
C LEU A 212 -8.89 4.28 -2.56
N LEU A 213 -8.14 3.29 -3.04
CA LEU A 213 -8.70 2.01 -3.48
C LEU A 213 -8.83 1.07 -2.29
N ALA A 214 -10.04 0.86 -1.81
CA ALA A 214 -10.36 0.07 -0.63
C ALA A 214 -11.04 -1.27 -0.97
N ALA A 215 -10.86 -2.27 -0.11
CA ALA A 215 -11.53 -3.56 -0.27
C ALA A 215 -13.05 -3.43 -0.07
N ASP A 216 -13.84 -4.31 -0.71
CA ASP A 216 -15.31 -4.34 -0.67
C ASP A 216 -15.86 -4.25 0.76
N MET A 217 -15.20 -4.95 1.71
CA MET A 217 -15.62 -4.96 3.12
C MET A 217 -15.67 -3.56 3.76
N ALA A 218 -14.90 -2.59 3.28
CA ALA A 218 -14.99 -1.21 3.76
C ALA A 218 -16.35 -0.56 3.45
N PHE A 219 -17.06 -1.12 2.47
CA PHE A 219 -18.35 -0.62 1.99
C PHE A 219 -19.56 -1.46 2.45
N ASP A 220 -19.31 -2.57 3.14
CA ASP A 220 -20.39 -3.45 3.64
C ASP A 220 -21.10 -2.87 4.87
N SER A 221 -20.47 -1.95 5.60
CA SER A 221 -21.05 -1.36 6.82
C SER A 221 -21.69 0.00 6.53
N PRO A 222 -23.00 0.15 6.76
CA PRO A 222 -23.68 1.44 6.67
C PRO A 222 -22.98 2.48 7.58
N GLY A 223 -22.84 3.70 7.11
CA GLY A 223 -22.12 4.77 7.83
C GLY A 223 -20.62 4.77 7.56
N ILE A 224 -19.92 3.66 7.71
CA ILE A 224 -18.49 3.56 7.30
C ILE A 224 -18.39 3.73 5.78
N SER A 225 -19.22 3.04 5.03
CA SER A 225 -19.32 3.15 3.57
C SER A 225 -19.51 4.60 3.11
N GLU A 226 -20.44 5.32 3.74
CA GLU A 226 -20.72 6.70 3.37
C GLU A 226 -19.54 7.64 3.67
N VAL A 227 -18.95 7.53 4.87
CA VAL A 227 -17.75 8.30 5.21
C VAL A 227 -16.58 7.95 4.30
N ALA A 228 -16.35 6.66 4.03
CA ALA A 228 -15.28 6.21 3.14
C ALA A 228 -15.41 6.83 1.74
N ARG A 229 -16.61 6.84 1.15
CA ARG A 229 -16.84 7.47 -0.15
C ARG A 229 -16.60 8.97 -0.11
N ARG A 230 -17.12 9.66 0.91
CA ARG A 230 -16.97 11.11 1.05
C ARG A 230 -15.53 11.57 1.18
N ILE A 231 -14.65 10.73 1.75
CA ILE A 231 -13.21 11.03 1.87
C ILE A 231 -12.38 10.53 0.67
N GLY A 232 -13.04 10.13 -0.41
CA GLY A 232 -12.38 9.74 -1.65
C GLY A 232 -12.03 8.26 -1.78
N ALA A 233 -12.55 7.39 -0.90
CA ALA A 233 -12.39 5.95 -1.07
C ALA A 233 -13.41 5.39 -2.07
N THR A 234 -12.95 4.48 -2.95
CA THR A 234 -13.76 3.69 -3.87
C THR A 234 -13.35 2.23 -3.84
N VAL A 235 -14.17 1.37 -4.42
CA VAL A 235 -13.86 -0.07 -4.46
C VAL A 235 -12.60 -0.30 -5.30
N ALA A 236 -11.70 -1.14 -4.77
CA ALA A 236 -10.47 -1.53 -5.45
C ALA A 236 -10.76 -2.47 -6.64
N CYS A 237 -11.33 -1.93 -7.70
CA CYS A 237 -11.55 -2.63 -8.97
C CYS A 237 -10.84 -1.90 -10.13
N THR A 238 -10.52 -2.66 -11.18
CA THR A 238 -9.78 -2.12 -12.34
C THR A 238 -10.54 -0.98 -13.00
N ASN A 239 -11.86 -1.09 -13.15
CA ASN A 239 -12.66 -0.08 -13.85
C ASN A 239 -12.63 1.28 -13.16
N ASP A 240 -12.78 1.31 -11.83
CA ASP A 240 -12.78 2.56 -11.07
C ASP A 240 -11.36 3.16 -11.03
N ALA A 241 -10.35 2.32 -10.85
CA ALA A 241 -8.96 2.75 -10.89
C ALA A 241 -8.56 3.34 -12.26
N ASP A 242 -8.97 2.70 -13.37
CA ASP A 242 -8.76 3.19 -14.73
C ASP A 242 -9.42 4.55 -14.95
N ARG A 243 -10.66 4.72 -14.45
CA ARG A 243 -11.39 6.00 -14.59
C ARG A 243 -10.72 7.13 -13.82
N LEU A 244 -10.35 6.87 -12.57
CA LEU A 244 -9.65 7.85 -11.73
C LEU A 244 -8.32 8.30 -12.34
N LEU A 245 -7.50 7.35 -12.81
CA LEU A 245 -6.23 7.69 -13.46
C LEU A 245 -6.40 8.49 -14.74
N ARG A 246 -7.40 8.17 -15.58
CA ARG A 246 -7.73 8.95 -16.79
C ARG A 246 -8.27 10.34 -16.50
N GLN A 247 -8.93 10.52 -15.34
CA GLN A 247 -9.37 11.83 -14.88
C GLN A 247 -8.22 12.66 -14.30
N GLY A 248 -7.01 12.10 -14.26
CA GLY A 248 -5.83 12.77 -13.73
C GLY A 248 -5.71 12.71 -12.21
N GLU A 249 -6.42 11.79 -11.54
CA GLU A 249 -6.41 11.69 -10.09
C GLU A 249 -5.18 10.95 -9.55
N LEU A 250 -4.66 11.40 -8.40
CA LEU A 250 -3.73 10.59 -7.61
C LEU A 250 -4.52 9.45 -6.95
N THR A 251 -4.20 8.22 -7.34
CA THR A 251 -4.91 7.04 -6.86
C THR A 251 -3.97 6.19 -6.01
N ALA A 252 -4.40 5.74 -4.84
CA ALA A 252 -3.55 4.97 -3.94
C ALA A 252 -4.09 3.56 -3.68
N VAL A 253 -3.17 2.58 -3.63
CA VAL A 253 -3.47 1.17 -3.39
C VAL A 253 -2.46 0.56 -2.43
N TRP A 254 -2.95 -0.37 -1.58
CA TRP A 254 -2.16 -1.15 -0.63
C TRP A 254 -2.23 -2.63 -1.02
N PRO A 255 -1.37 -3.11 -1.95
CA PRO A 255 -1.56 -4.42 -2.59
C PRO A 255 -1.29 -5.63 -1.69
N GLU A 256 -0.75 -5.45 -0.50
CA GLU A 256 -0.71 -6.49 0.54
C GLU A 256 -2.11 -6.88 1.03
N GLY A 257 -3.07 -5.95 0.98
CA GLY A 257 -4.46 -6.15 1.42
C GLY A 257 -4.54 -6.66 2.87
N PHE A 258 -5.50 -7.55 3.15
CA PHE A 258 -5.68 -8.10 4.50
C PHE A 258 -4.46 -8.83 5.07
N LYS A 259 -3.53 -9.30 4.23
CA LYS A 259 -2.29 -9.93 4.71
C LYS A 259 -1.32 -8.91 5.30
N GLY A 260 -1.35 -7.67 4.79
CA GLY A 260 -0.57 -6.56 5.32
C GLY A 260 -1.10 -6.12 6.68
N ILE A 261 -2.38 -5.71 6.75
CA ILE A 261 -2.98 -5.25 8.00
C ILE A 261 -3.13 -6.33 9.08
N GLY A 262 -3.31 -7.58 8.68
CA GLY A 262 -3.36 -8.75 9.57
C GLY A 262 -2.00 -9.35 9.95
N LYS A 263 -0.91 -8.65 9.69
CA LYS A 263 0.46 -9.09 9.98
C LYS A 263 0.75 -9.10 11.48
N LEU A 264 1.42 -10.14 11.97
CA LEU A 264 1.87 -10.16 13.37
C LEU A 264 3.00 -9.15 13.60
N TYR A 265 3.04 -8.55 14.77
CA TYR A 265 4.04 -7.55 15.15
C TYR A 265 5.49 -8.03 15.00
N LYS A 266 5.76 -9.30 15.20
CA LYS A 266 7.09 -9.90 14.98
C LYS A 266 7.55 -9.84 13.52
N ASP A 267 6.61 -9.77 12.59
CA ASP A 267 6.85 -9.74 11.15
C ASP A 267 6.65 -8.33 10.55
N ARG A 268 6.59 -7.30 11.42
CA ARG A 268 6.45 -5.91 10.99
C ARG A 268 7.56 -5.52 10.00
N TYR A 269 7.20 -4.66 9.06
CA TYR A 269 8.09 -4.16 7.99
C TYR A 269 8.64 -5.23 7.03
N LYS A 270 8.14 -6.47 7.11
CA LYS A 270 8.34 -7.48 6.09
C LYS A 270 7.12 -7.49 5.18
N LEU A 271 7.29 -7.00 3.97
CA LEU A 271 6.20 -6.93 3.01
C LEU A 271 5.66 -8.31 2.70
N GLN A 272 4.35 -8.43 2.72
CA GLN A 272 3.64 -9.59 2.22
C GLN A 272 3.65 -9.55 0.68
N ARG A 273 3.27 -10.67 0.06
CA ARG A 273 3.17 -10.73 -1.39
C ARG A 273 2.10 -9.73 -1.87
N PHE A 274 2.47 -8.87 -2.78
CA PHE A 274 1.53 -8.06 -3.54
C PHE A 274 0.67 -8.95 -4.43
N GLY A 275 -0.61 -8.77 -4.45
CA GLY A 275 -1.60 -9.62 -5.08
C GLY A 275 -1.17 -10.29 -6.41
N ARG A 276 -1.98 -10.14 -7.47
CA ARG A 276 -1.69 -10.68 -8.81
C ARG A 276 -1.14 -9.62 -9.78
N GLY A 277 -0.69 -8.47 -9.28
CA GLY A 277 -0.19 -7.39 -10.12
C GLY A 277 -1.28 -6.56 -10.83
N GLY A 278 -2.55 -6.67 -10.40
CA GLY A 278 -3.63 -5.91 -11.02
C GLY A 278 -3.41 -4.40 -11.02
N PHE A 279 -2.74 -3.87 -10.00
CA PHE A 279 -2.37 -2.46 -9.94
C PHE A 279 -1.34 -2.08 -11.03
N VAL A 280 -0.41 -2.97 -11.37
CA VAL A 280 0.56 -2.78 -12.45
C VAL A 280 -0.15 -2.78 -13.80
N THR A 281 -1.05 -3.76 -14.02
CA THR A 281 -1.86 -3.80 -15.24
C THR A 281 -2.64 -2.51 -15.45
N THR A 282 -3.24 -1.97 -14.37
CA THR A 282 -3.95 -0.68 -14.42
C THR A 282 -3.01 0.47 -14.74
N ALA A 283 -1.83 0.54 -14.09
CA ALA A 283 -0.85 1.59 -14.36
C ALA A 283 -0.35 1.55 -15.82
N LEU A 284 -0.01 0.37 -16.35
CA LEU A 284 0.43 0.18 -17.73
C LEU A 284 -0.63 0.61 -18.75
N ARG A 285 -1.90 0.21 -18.56
CA ARG A 285 -3.00 0.58 -19.47
C ARG A 285 -3.29 2.06 -19.53
N ASN A 286 -2.96 2.79 -18.47
CA ASN A 286 -3.19 4.24 -18.39
C ASN A 286 -1.89 5.05 -18.55
N ALA A 287 -0.76 4.41 -18.85
CA ALA A 287 0.56 5.04 -18.90
C ALA A 287 0.83 5.92 -17.64
N ALA A 288 0.26 5.52 -16.49
CA ALA A 288 0.33 6.27 -15.26
C ALA A 288 1.57 5.87 -14.46
N PRO A 289 2.43 6.80 -14.02
CA PRO A 289 3.60 6.47 -13.23
C PRO A 289 3.19 5.81 -11.91
N ILE A 290 3.97 4.83 -11.47
CA ILE A 290 3.81 4.18 -10.16
C ILE A 290 4.74 4.86 -9.18
N ILE A 291 4.19 5.38 -8.08
CA ILE A 291 4.94 6.00 -7.00
C ILE A 291 5.02 5.03 -5.82
N PRO A 292 6.18 4.41 -5.55
CA PRO A 292 6.37 3.58 -4.37
C PRO A 292 6.29 4.43 -3.10
N VAL A 293 5.42 4.06 -2.16
CA VAL A 293 5.25 4.78 -0.90
C VAL A 293 5.65 3.88 0.26
N SER A 294 6.56 4.35 1.11
CA SER A 294 7.05 3.61 2.27
C SER A 294 6.60 4.29 3.56
N ILE A 295 5.88 3.57 4.41
CA ILE A 295 5.28 4.07 5.64
C ILE A 295 5.89 3.33 6.83
N VAL A 296 6.62 4.07 7.67
CA VAL A 296 7.17 3.60 8.94
C VAL A 296 6.40 4.25 10.09
N GLY A 297 6.06 3.48 11.12
CA GLY A 297 5.26 3.93 12.26
C GLY A 297 3.86 3.31 12.31
N SER A 298 3.30 2.96 11.17
CA SER A 298 1.95 2.39 11.07
C SER A 298 1.83 0.99 11.67
N GLU A 299 2.90 0.20 11.65
CA GLU A 299 2.88 -1.17 12.19
C GLU A 299 2.99 -1.23 13.73
N GLU A 300 3.30 -0.11 14.38
CA GLU A 300 3.40 -0.02 15.85
C GLU A 300 2.13 0.52 16.52
N ILE A 301 1.14 1.01 15.76
CA ILE A 301 -0.07 1.58 16.36
C ILE A 301 -0.98 0.53 16.99
N TYR A 302 -0.99 -0.68 16.45
CA TYR A 302 -1.75 -1.83 16.95
C TYR A 302 -0.87 -3.09 16.90
N PRO A 303 0.08 -3.28 17.84
CA PRO A 303 0.97 -4.45 17.82
C PRO A 303 0.18 -5.76 17.94
N MET A 304 -0.11 -6.41 16.81
CA MET A 304 -0.86 -7.66 16.79
C MET A 304 0.04 -8.82 17.25
N LEU A 305 -0.26 -9.34 18.43
CA LEU A 305 0.50 -10.44 19.07
C LEU A 305 0.01 -11.80 18.57
N ALA A 306 -1.28 -11.92 18.30
CA ALA A 306 -1.92 -13.14 17.81
C ALA A 306 -3.16 -12.82 16.97
N ASP A 307 -3.56 -13.81 16.15
CA ASP A 307 -4.81 -13.81 15.39
C ASP A 307 -5.68 -15.00 15.87
N LEU A 308 -6.86 -14.71 16.43
CA LEU A 308 -7.82 -15.73 16.83
C LEU A 308 -8.68 -16.16 15.64
N LYS A 309 -8.09 -16.92 14.72
CA LYS A 309 -8.74 -17.42 13.49
C LYS A 309 -10.12 -18.09 13.71
N PRO A 310 -10.33 -18.92 14.76
CA PRO A 310 -11.67 -19.50 14.99
C PRO A 310 -12.72 -18.43 15.24
N LEU A 311 -12.41 -17.42 16.04
CA LEU A 311 -13.31 -16.31 16.36
C LEU A 311 -13.52 -15.40 15.14
N ALA A 312 -12.46 -15.10 14.40
CA ALA A 312 -12.57 -14.38 13.14
C ALA A 312 -13.55 -15.05 12.18
N LYS A 313 -13.45 -16.38 12.02
CA LYS A 313 -14.34 -17.16 11.16
C LYS A 313 -15.81 -17.10 11.59
N VAL A 314 -16.07 -17.17 12.89
CA VAL A 314 -17.44 -17.09 13.45
C VAL A 314 -18.04 -15.70 13.20
N LEU A 315 -17.21 -14.65 13.29
CA LEU A 315 -17.62 -13.25 13.10
C LEU A 315 -17.61 -12.81 11.63
N GLY A 316 -17.19 -13.66 10.68
CA GLY A 316 -17.07 -13.29 9.26
C GLY A 316 -15.93 -12.28 8.98
N LEU A 317 -14.96 -12.18 9.89
CA LEU A 317 -13.83 -11.24 9.77
C LEU A 317 -12.63 -11.93 9.11
N PRO A 318 -11.76 -11.19 8.39
CA PRO A 318 -10.54 -11.74 7.80
C PRO A 318 -9.51 -12.17 8.85
N TYR A 319 -9.52 -11.55 10.02
CA TYR A 319 -8.72 -11.86 11.21
C TYR A 319 -9.40 -11.30 12.45
N PHE A 320 -9.05 -11.82 13.65
CA PHE A 320 -9.46 -11.25 14.94
C PHE A 320 -8.20 -10.93 15.75
N PRO A 321 -7.81 -9.64 15.84
CA PRO A 321 -6.53 -9.24 16.39
C PRO A 321 -6.52 -9.35 17.91
N ILE A 322 -5.42 -9.87 18.46
CA ILE A 322 -5.06 -9.74 19.85
C ILE A 322 -3.89 -8.77 19.94
N THR A 323 -4.13 -7.61 20.54
CA THR A 323 -3.10 -6.61 20.82
C THR A 323 -2.91 -6.45 22.32
N PRO A 324 -1.92 -5.68 22.82
CA PRO A 324 -1.79 -5.39 24.23
C PRO A 324 -3.03 -4.75 24.87
N LEU A 325 -3.82 -4.02 24.09
CA LEU A 325 -5.00 -3.28 24.56
C LEU A 325 -6.33 -3.94 24.16
N PHE A 326 -6.41 -4.51 22.97
CA PHE A 326 -7.63 -5.16 22.45
C PHE A 326 -7.48 -6.69 22.52
N PRO A 327 -8.49 -7.44 23.00
CA PRO A 327 -9.86 -7.00 23.35
C PRO A 327 -10.02 -6.55 24.80
N TRP A 328 -8.98 -6.53 25.63
CA TRP A 328 -9.05 -6.36 27.08
C TRP A 328 -9.73 -5.05 27.50
N LEU A 329 -9.48 -3.96 26.78
CA LEU A 329 -10.10 -2.65 27.01
C LEU A 329 -11.31 -2.40 26.10
N GLY A 330 -11.83 -3.42 25.43
CA GLY A 330 -12.93 -3.30 24.48
C GLY A 330 -12.67 -2.20 23.43
N PRO A 331 -13.63 -1.28 23.18
CA PRO A 331 -13.45 -0.20 22.20
C PRO A 331 -12.27 0.73 22.48
N LEU A 332 -11.87 0.92 23.73
CA LEU A 332 -10.69 1.73 24.07
C LEU A 332 -9.40 1.07 23.58
N GLY A 333 -9.39 -0.26 23.41
CA GLY A 333 -8.28 -0.99 22.80
C GLY A 333 -8.08 -0.69 21.30
N MET A 334 -9.04 0.00 20.67
CA MET A 334 -8.95 0.48 19.28
C MET A 334 -8.31 1.87 19.16
N VAL A 335 -7.95 2.52 20.27
CA VAL A 335 -7.16 3.75 20.24
C VAL A 335 -5.74 3.40 19.81
N PRO A 336 -5.20 4.00 18.72
CA PRO A 336 -3.87 3.69 18.23
C PRO A 336 -2.79 4.15 19.21
N LEU A 337 -1.68 3.41 19.31
CA LEU A 337 -0.52 3.83 20.07
C LEU A 337 0.18 5.03 19.39
N PRO A 338 0.80 5.96 20.15
CA PRO A 338 1.36 7.20 19.63
C PRO A 338 2.77 6.99 19.02
N SER A 339 2.89 6.15 18.01
CA SER A 339 4.15 5.97 17.29
C SER A 339 4.52 7.19 16.44
N LYS A 340 5.82 7.42 16.26
CA LYS A 340 6.32 8.42 15.31
C LYS A 340 6.26 7.86 13.89
N TRP A 341 5.65 8.62 12.96
CA TRP A 341 5.52 8.18 11.57
C TRP A 341 6.46 8.92 10.63
N HIS A 342 6.92 8.17 9.63
CA HIS A 342 7.63 8.70 8.47
C HIS A 342 6.99 8.13 7.21
N ILE A 343 6.62 9.01 6.28
CA ILE A 343 6.08 8.66 4.97
C ILE A 343 7.06 9.14 3.92
N HIS A 344 7.53 8.22 3.09
CA HIS A 344 8.43 8.54 1.98
C HIS A 344 7.78 8.19 0.65
N PHE A 345 7.67 9.19 -0.23
CA PHE A 345 7.25 9.02 -1.60
C PHE A 345 8.51 8.81 -2.46
N GLY A 346 8.65 7.60 -3.01
CA GLY A 346 9.79 7.20 -3.83
C GLY A 346 9.75 7.82 -5.22
N ARG A 347 10.83 7.62 -5.99
CA ARG A 347 10.88 8.08 -7.37
C ARG A 347 9.83 7.40 -8.22
N PRO A 348 9.22 8.11 -9.19
CA PRO A 348 8.29 7.50 -10.12
C PRO A 348 8.92 6.35 -10.91
N ILE A 349 8.18 5.27 -11.03
CA ILE A 349 8.48 4.17 -11.95
C ILE A 349 7.60 4.42 -13.16
N GLU A 350 8.24 4.85 -14.25
CA GLU A 350 7.55 5.26 -15.46
C GLU A 350 6.96 4.04 -16.19
N THR A 351 5.70 4.12 -16.55
CA THR A 351 4.98 3.08 -17.29
C THR A 351 4.72 3.47 -18.74
N GLY A 352 4.85 4.76 -19.08
CA GLY A 352 4.55 5.27 -20.42
C GLY A 352 5.48 4.80 -21.54
N SER A 353 6.63 4.18 -21.19
CA SER A 353 7.55 3.58 -22.16
C SER A 353 7.21 2.14 -22.54
N TYR A 354 6.24 1.52 -21.89
CA TYR A 354 5.78 0.16 -22.17
C TYR A 354 4.72 0.17 -23.27
N ASP A 355 4.72 -0.86 -24.11
CA ASP A 355 3.68 -1.06 -25.10
C ASP A 355 2.35 -1.45 -24.44
N GLU A 356 1.23 -1.15 -25.08
CA GLU A 356 -0.11 -1.48 -24.60
C GLU A 356 -0.28 -2.99 -24.31
N SER A 357 0.38 -3.86 -25.12
CA SER A 357 0.39 -5.31 -24.92
C SER A 357 1.12 -5.76 -23.64
N SER A 358 2.01 -4.94 -23.09
CA SER A 358 2.75 -5.23 -21.86
C SER A 358 1.83 -5.40 -20.64
N ALA A 359 0.68 -4.76 -20.64
CA ALA A 359 -0.33 -4.89 -19.58
C ALA A 359 -0.96 -6.31 -19.53
N ASP A 360 -0.90 -7.04 -20.62
CA ASP A 360 -1.43 -8.41 -20.75
C ASP A 360 -0.33 -9.46 -20.71
N ASP A 361 0.96 -9.06 -20.65
CA ASP A 361 2.11 -9.97 -20.47
C ASP A 361 2.32 -10.28 -18.97
N PRO A 362 2.09 -11.54 -18.53
CA PRO A 362 2.25 -11.92 -17.13
C PRO A 362 3.67 -11.74 -16.60
N MET A 363 4.70 -11.85 -17.45
CA MET A 363 6.10 -11.69 -17.02
C MET A 363 6.41 -10.22 -16.73
N VAL A 364 6.02 -9.30 -17.61
CA VAL A 364 6.17 -7.86 -17.42
C VAL A 364 5.45 -7.42 -16.15
N VAL A 365 4.20 -7.85 -15.99
CA VAL A 365 3.39 -7.53 -14.79
C VAL A 365 4.02 -8.09 -13.51
N PHE A 366 4.56 -9.31 -13.56
CA PHE A 366 5.25 -9.91 -12.42
C PHE A 366 6.53 -9.17 -12.06
N ASP A 367 7.39 -8.92 -13.04
CA ASP A 367 8.68 -8.26 -12.83
C ASP A 367 8.50 -6.84 -12.28
N LEU A 368 7.55 -6.08 -12.83
CA LEU A 368 7.26 -4.73 -12.37
C LEU A 368 6.61 -4.74 -10.98
N THR A 369 5.74 -5.73 -10.68
CA THR A 369 5.17 -5.90 -9.33
C THR A 369 6.26 -6.18 -8.30
N ASP A 370 7.21 -7.06 -8.62
CA ASP A 370 8.31 -7.40 -7.71
C ASP A 370 9.28 -6.23 -7.55
N HIS A 371 9.58 -5.50 -8.63
CA HIS A 371 10.38 -4.29 -8.60
C HIS A 371 9.80 -3.21 -7.66
N VAL A 372 8.50 -2.89 -7.79
CA VAL A 372 7.81 -1.94 -6.89
C VAL A 372 7.88 -2.41 -5.44
N ARG A 373 7.62 -3.70 -5.20
CA ARG A 373 7.67 -4.28 -3.86
C ARG A 373 9.08 -4.22 -3.25
N GLU A 374 10.10 -4.50 -4.05
CA GLU A 374 11.50 -4.47 -3.61
C GLU A 374 11.94 -3.04 -3.26
N GLU A 375 11.58 -2.05 -4.08
CA GLU A 375 11.89 -0.64 -3.83
C GLU A 375 11.27 -0.17 -2.49
N ILE A 376 10.00 -0.53 -2.24
CA ILE A 376 9.37 -0.22 -0.94
C ILE A 376 10.09 -0.94 0.20
N GLN A 377 10.42 -2.24 0.06
CA GLN A 377 11.08 -3.02 1.10
C GLN A 377 12.47 -2.46 1.44
N GLN A 378 13.26 -2.09 0.44
CA GLN A 378 14.58 -1.51 0.64
C GLN A 378 14.49 -0.13 1.29
N THR A 379 13.51 0.69 0.89
CA THR A 379 13.27 2.00 1.48
C THR A 379 12.83 1.88 2.93
N LEU A 380 11.93 0.94 3.27
CA LEU A 380 11.58 0.65 4.66
C LEU A 380 12.81 0.31 5.52
N PHE A 381 13.72 -0.53 5.03
CA PHE A 381 14.95 -0.85 5.74
C PHE A 381 15.86 0.37 5.93
N ARG A 382 16.01 1.20 4.91
CA ARG A 382 16.77 2.45 4.99
C ARG A 382 16.18 3.41 6.03
N MET A 383 14.87 3.56 6.05
CA MET A 383 14.17 4.42 7.01
C MET A 383 14.29 3.88 8.44
N LEU A 384 14.10 2.57 8.64
CA LEU A 384 14.23 1.91 9.95
C LEU A 384 15.65 2.00 10.50
N SER A 385 16.69 1.90 9.66
CA SER A 385 18.09 2.00 10.08
C SER A 385 18.47 3.39 10.60
N ARG A 386 17.73 4.44 10.19
CA ARG A 386 17.92 5.83 10.61
C ARG A 386 16.99 6.25 11.75
N ARG A 387 16.01 5.43 12.06
CA ARG A 387 15.01 5.74 13.08
C ARG A 387 15.62 5.61 14.48
N GLY A 388 15.52 6.67 15.28
CA GLY A 388 16.02 6.68 16.66
C GLY A 388 15.11 5.92 17.60
N SER A 389 13.85 6.31 17.70
CA SER A 389 12.88 5.75 18.62
C SER A 389 11.54 5.46 17.93
N VAL A 390 10.85 4.42 18.40
CA VAL A 390 9.50 4.07 17.90
C VAL A 390 8.48 5.16 18.26
N TYR A 391 8.59 5.72 19.46
CA TYR A 391 7.58 6.63 20.01
C TYR A 391 8.01 8.10 20.05
N PHE A 392 9.30 8.37 20.09
CA PHE A 392 9.80 9.74 20.26
C PHE A 392 10.50 10.31 19.01
N GLY A 393 10.89 9.47 18.06
CA GLY A 393 11.59 9.87 16.81
C GLY A 393 13.09 9.83 16.92
#